data_fefc06af8788c8c914723af42de69156
#
_entry.id   fefc06af8788c8c914723af42de69156
#
_cell.length_a   1.000
_cell.length_b   1.000
_cell.length_c   1.000
_cell.angle_alpha   90.00
_cell.angle_beta   90.00
_cell.angle_gamma   90.00
#
_symmetry.space_group_name_H-M   'P 1'
#
loop_
_entity.id
_entity.type
_entity.pdbx_description
1 polymer ?
#
loop_
_entity_poly.entity_id
_entity_poly.type
_entity_poly.pdbx_seq_one_letter_code
_entity_poly.pdbx_strand_id
1 'polypeptide(L)'
;MQVTNTIEKTRELVNNWKKEGKTIGLVPTMGYLHEGHASLIHRCREENDIVVVSDFVNPTQFGPNEDLEAYPRDFDRDSALCENIGADLIFCPSPAEMYHDPHAFVSIDTLSDTLCGKTRPIHFKGVCTVVSKLFNIVKPNRAYFGQKDAQQLAIIRKMVLDLNFDIQIVGCPIVREEDGLTKSSRNTYLSCEERKAALCLSKAVKKGQELIRNGIAASEVLEPMCEIINGEPLAHIDYVSMVDALSMQPVDSVNADVLVAMAVYIGKTRLIDNFSYEV
;
A
#
# COMPACT_ATOMS: atom_id res chain seq x y z
N MET A 1 -4.14 -20.12 -14.92
CA MET A 1 -3.46 -18.82 -14.81
C MET A 1 -2.16 -18.83 -15.61
N GLN A 2 -1.73 -17.70 -16.19
CA GLN A 2 -0.45 -17.56 -16.91
C GLN A 2 0.57 -16.83 -16.03
N VAL A 3 1.87 -17.03 -16.30
CA VAL A 3 2.97 -16.30 -15.66
C VAL A 3 3.85 -15.71 -16.75
N THR A 4 4.23 -14.44 -16.62
CA THR A 4 5.15 -13.76 -17.54
C THR A 4 6.21 -13.00 -16.78
N ASN A 5 7.43 -12.99 -17.33
CA ASN A 5 8.57 -12.29 -16.74
C ASN A 5 9.07 -11.14 -17.62
N THR A 6 8.48 -10.96 -18.82
CA THR A 6 8.87 -9.91 -19.75
C THR A 6 7.73 -8.94 -20.05
N ILE A 7 8.07 -7.68 -20.24
CA ILE A 7 7.15 -6.61 -20.63
C ILE A 7 6.50 -6.92 -21.98
N GLU A 8 7.27 -7.44 -22.92
CA GLU A 8 6.80 -7.78 -24.27
C GLU A 8 5.67 -8.81 -24.22
N LYS A 9 5.89 -9.94 -23.52
CA LYS A 9 4.88 -11.01 -23.43
C LYS A 9 3.63 -10.57 -22.66
N THR A 10 3.82 -9.78 -21.59
CA THR A 10 2.70 -9.19 -20.85
C THR A 10 1.86 -8.30 -21.74
N ARG A 11 2.48 -7.42 -22.53
CA ARG A 11 1.78 -6.55 -23.48
C ARG A 11 1.05 -7.33 -24.59
N GLU A 12 1.64 -8.40 -25.08
CA GLU A 12 0.99 -9.29 -26.08
C GLU A 12 -0.34 -9.82 -25.53
N LEU A 13 -0.33 -10.42 -24.32
CA LEU A 13 -1.53 -10.97 -23.70
C LEU A 13 -2.59 -9.88 -23.43
N VAL A 14 -2.19 -8.79 -22.82
CA VAL A 14 -3.06 -7.65 -22.53
C VAL A 14 -3.70 -7.09 -23.81
N ASN A 15 -2.93 -6.92 -24.89
CA ASN A 15 -3.45 -6.40 -26.16
C ASN A 15 -4.44 -7.38 -26.80
N ASN A 16 -4.26 -8.68 -26.65
CA ASN A 16 -5.22 -9.68 -27.15
C ASN A 16 -6.55 -9.59 -26.40
N TRP A 17 -6.54 -9.55 -25.07
CA TRP A 17 -7.76 -9.39 -24.27
C TRP A 17 -8.49 -8.08 -24.57
N LYS A 18 -7.75 -6.98 -24.79
CA LYS A 18 -8.35 -5.70 -25.18
C LYS A 18 -9.02 -5.76 -26.55
N LYS A 19 -8.43 -6.47 -27.52
CA LYS A 19 -9.07 -6.70 -28.84
C LYS A 19 -10.36 -7.52 -28.71
N GLU A 20 -10.45 -8.38 -27.70
CA GLU A 20 -11.67 -9.13 -27.36
C GLU A 20 -12.71 -8.29 -26.60
N GLY A 21 -12.42 -7.01 -26.33
CA GLY A 21 -13.31 -6.10 -25.60
C GLY A 21 -13.35 -6.32 -24.08
N LYS A 22 -12.39 -7.08 -23.51
CA LYS A 22 -12.37 -7.41 -22.09
C LYS A 22 -11.86 -6.24 -21.24
N THR A 23 -12.46 -6.07 -20.07
CA THR A 23 -11.99 -5.17 -19.03
C THR A 23 -10.84 -5.82 -18.25
N ILE A 24 -9.83 -5.02 -17.89
CA ILE A 24 -8.63 -5.49 -17.23
C ILE A 24 -8.48 -4.77 -15.89
N GLY A 25 -8.39 -5.54 -14.81
CA GLY A 25 -8.01 -5.07 -13.49
C GLY A 25 -6.54 -5.39 -13.19
N LEU A 26 -5.87 -4.49 -12.49
CA LEU A 26 -4.48 -4.64 -12.04
C LEU A 26 -4.39 -4.58 -10.52
N VAL A 27 -3.68 -5.53 -9.94
CA VAL A 27 -3.32 -5.55 -8.51
C VAL A 27 -1.80 -5.48 -8.39
N PRO A 28 -1.20 -4.29 -8.16
CA PRO A 28 0.23 -4.16 -7.94
C PRO A 28 0.62 -4.68 -6.56
N THR A 29 1.58 -5.61 -6.50
CA THR A 29 2.13 -6.14 -5.25
C THR A 29 3.65 -6.26 -5.32
N MET A 30 4.27 -6.47 -4.17
CA MET A 30 5.69 -6.81 -4.06
C MET A 30 5.92 -8.31 -3.75
N GLY A 31 4.89 -9.13 -3.93
CA GLY A 31 4.94 -10.54 -3.53
C GLY A 31 4.75 -10.77 -2.03
N TYR A 32 5.03 -12.02 -1.61
CA TYR A 32 4.76 -12.53 -0.27
C TYR A 32 3.33 -12.24 0.18
N LEU A 33 2.40 -12.71 -0.63
CA LEU A 33 0.99 -12.36 -0.55
C LEU A 33 0.35 -12.91 0.74
N HIS A 34 -0.62 -12.18 1.25
CA HIS A 34 -1.42 -12.53 2.42
C HIS A 34 -2.88 -12.14 2.19
N GLU A 35 -3.76 -12.40 3.16
CA GLU A 35 -5.21 -12.16 3.04
C GLU A 35 -5.56 -10.72 2.65
N GLY A 36 -4.74 -9.75 3.05
CA GLY A 36 -4.88 -8.36 2.59
C GLY A 36 -4.73 -8.23 1.07
N HIS A 37 -3.73 -8.89 0.46
CA HIS A 37 -3.58 -8.92 -1.00
C HIS A 37 -4.68 -9.77 -1.67
N ALA A 38 -5.06 -10.88 -1.03
CA ALA A 38 -6.16 -11.72 -1.50
C ALA A 38 -7.46 -10.93 -1.64
N SER A 39 -7.78 -10.04 -0.70
CA SER A 39 -8.98 -9.19 -0.77
C SER A 39 -8.96 -8.22 -1.96
N LEU A 40 -7.78 -7.70 -2.34
CA LEU A 40 -7.62 -6.87 -3.54
C LEU A 40 -7.90 -7.68 -4.82
N ILE A 41 -7.34 -8.89 -4.89
CA ILE A 41 -7.50 -9.78 -6.05
C ILE A 41 -8.97 -10.23 -6.19
N HIS A 42 -9.64 -10.57 -5.08
CA HIS A 42 -11.07 -10.88 -5.07
C HIS A 42 -11.91 -9.72 -5.61
N ARG A 43 -11.70 -8.51 -5.08
CA ARG A 43 -12.40 -7.31 -5.53
C ARG A 43 -12.13 -7.03 -7.01
N CYS A 44 -10.88 -7.21 -7.44
CA CYS A 44 -10.51 -7.07 -8.84
C CYS A 44 -11.25 -8.07 -9.74
N ARG A 45 -11.38 -9.34 -9.30
CA ARG A 45 -12.08 -10.40 -10.03
C ARG A 45 -13.58 -10.13 -10.18
N GLU A 46 -14.21 -9.57 -9.15
CA GLU A 46 -15.64 -9.23 -9.18
C GLU A 46 -15.96 -8.10 -10.17
N GLU A 47 -15.01 -7.21 -10.44
CA GLU A 47 -15.24 -5.99 -11.19
C GLU A 47 -14.63 -5.99 -12.60
N ASN A 48 -13.88 -7.04 -12.99
CA ASN A 48 -13.20 -7.11 -14.29
C ASN A 48 -13.25 -8.51 -14.91
N ASP A 49 -13.18 -8.56 -16.24
CA ASP A 49 -13.09 -9.82 -16.99
C ASP A 49 -11.71 -10.50 -16.85
N ILE A 50 -10.66 -9.70 -16.71
CA ILE A 50 -9.27 -10.16 -16.61
C ILE A 50 -8.63 -9.54 -15.37
N VAL A 51 -7.94 -10.38 -14.60
CA VAL A 51 -7.17 -9.98 -13.40
C VAL A 51 -5.68 -10.20 -13.66
N VAL A 52 -4.93 -9.11 -13.61
CA VAL A 52 -3.47 -9.11 -13.68
C VAL A 52 -2.91 -8.76 -12.30
N VAL A 53 -2.08 -9.62 -11.74
CA VAL A 53 -1.32 -9.34 -10.52
C VAL A 53 0.12 -9.05 -10.91
N SER A 54 0.70 -7.96 -10.42
CA SER A 54 2.16 -7.80 -10.52
C SER A 54 2.80 -8.28 -9.22
N ASP A 55 3.80 -9.14 -9.34
CA ASP A 55 4.63 -9.62 -8.24
C ASP A 55 6.06 -9.13 -8.48
N PHE A 56 6.39 -7.96 -7.92
CA PHE A 56 7.68 -7.30 -8.18
C PHE A 56 8.16 -6.50 -6.97
N VAL A 57 9.21 -7.00 -6.32
CA VAL A 57 9.93 -6.24 -5.27
C VAL A 57 10.71 -5.12 -5.95
N ASN A 58 10.14 -3.92 -5.92
CA ASN A 58 10.70 -2.75 -6.62
C ASN A 58 11.89 -2.16 -5.85
N PRO A 59 13.14 -2.27 -6.35
CA PRO A 59 14.30 -1.78 -5.60
C PRO A 59 14.33 -0.26 -5.45
N THR A 60 13.71 0.50 -6.35
CA THR A 60 13.82 1.96 -6.37
C THR A 60 13.01 2.66 -5.28
N GLN A 61 12.14 1.93 -4.57
CA GLN A 61 11.35 2.48 -3.45
C GLN A 61 11.95 2.19 -2.07
N PHE A 62 13.09 1.53 -2.01
CA PHE A 62 13.80 1.23 -0.77
C PHE A 62 15.02 2.12 -0.61
N GLY A 63 15.17 2.71 0.57
CA GLY A 63 16.36 3.45 0.96
C GLY A 63 17.55 2.52 1.28
N PRO A 64 18.77 3.08 1.40
CA PRO A 64 19.98 2.29 1.65
C PRO A 64 19.95 1.43 2.92
N ASN A 65 19.15 1.83 3.91
CA ASN A 65 19.04 1.17 5.20
C ASN A 65 17.67 0.48 5.40
N GLU A 66 16.94 0.26 4.32
CA GLU A 66 15.64 -0.42 4.38
C GLU A 66 15.76 -1.91 4.05
N ASP A 67 14.67 -2.64 4.23
CA ASP A 67 14.58 -4.10 4.24
C ASP A 67 14.54 -4.75 2.84
N LEU A 68 15.11 -4.15 1.79
CA LEU A 68 15.06 -4.68 0.42
C LEU A 68 15.57 -6.12 0.30
N GLU A 69 16.73 -6.41 0.88
CA GLU A 69 17.33 -7.75 0.81
C GLU A 69 16.59 -8.76 1.68
N ALA A 70 16.13 -8.32 2.86
CA ALA A 70 15.37 -9.13 3.80
C ALA A 70 13.90 -9.28 3.44
N TYR A 71 13.39 -8.49 2.45
CA TYR A 71 11.98 -8.53 2.08
C TYR A 71 11.60 -9.95 1.62
N PRO A 72 10.57 -10.56 2.23
CA PRO A 72 10.26 -11.97 1.99
C PRO A 72 9.80 -12.20 0.55
N ARG A 73 10.15 -13.37 -0.01
CA ARG A 73 9.78 -13.79 -1.35
C ARG A 73 9.43 -15.27 -1.34
N ASP A 74 8.28 -15.60 -1.89
CA ASP A 74 7.82 -17.00 -2.03
C ASP A 74 6.88 -17.07 -3.25
N PHE A 75 7.46 -17.11 -4.45
CA PHE A 75 6.71 -17.08 -5.69
C PHE A 75 5.76 -18.27 -5.87
N ASP A 76 6.16 -19.46 -5.42
CA ASP A 76 5.32 -20.65 -5.57
C ASP A 76 4.04 -20.53 -4.75
N ARG A 77 4.15 -20.05 -3.51
CA ARG A 77 3.02 -19.74 -2.63
C ARG A 77 2.15 -18.63 -3.20
N ASP A 78 2.75 -17.56 -3.70
CA ASP A 78 2.05 -16.42 -4.26
C ASP A 78 1.29 -16.81 -5.54
N SER A 79 1.93 -17.62 -6.39
CA SER A 79 1.31 -18.15 -7.60
C SER A 79 0.11 -19.05 -7.27
N ALA A 80 0.25 -19.96 -6.30
CA ALA A 80 -0.86 -20.79 -5.86
C ALA A 80 -2.03 -19.98 -5.28
N LEU A 81 -1.75 -18.95 -4.50
CA LEU A 81 -2.78 -18.05 -3.96
C LEU A 81 -3.51 -17.31 -5.09
N CYS A 82 -2.78 -16.73 -6.03
CA CYS A 82 -3.35 -16.02 -7.18
C CYS A 82 -4.24 -16.93 -8.03
N GLU A 83 -3.79 -18.15 -8.31
CA GLU A 83 -4.55 -19.14 -9.09
C GLU A 83 -5.85 -19.52 -8.39
N ASN A 84 -5.80 -19.78 -7.08
CA ASN A 84 -6.99 -20.13 -6.28
C ASN A 84 -8.04 -19.01 -6.23
N ILE A 85 -7.62 -17.75 -6.30
CA ILE A 85 -8.53 -16.60 -6.28
C ILE A 85 -9.04 -16.27 -7.69
N GLY A 86 -8.42 -16.83 -8.74
CA GLY A 86 -8.85 -16.63 -10.11
C GLY A 86 -8.16 -15.47 -10.83
N ALA A 87 -6.89 -15.20 -10.51
CA ALA A 87 -6.06 -14.34 -11.34
C ALA A 87 -5.82 -14.99 -12.72
N ASP A 88 -5.79 -14.21 -13.79
CA ASP A 88 -5.54 -14.68 -15.15
C ASP A 88 -4.05 -14.64 -15.50
N LEU A 89 -3.34 -13.64 -14.95
CA LEU A 89 -1.93 -13.39 -15.22
C LEU A 89 -1.19 -12.91 -13.96
N ILE A 90 -0.02 -13.50 -13.70
CA ILE A 90 1.01 -12.91 -12.86
C ILE A 90 2.12 -12.34 -13.75
N PHE A 91 2.43 -11.06 -13.57
CA PHE A 91 3.60 -10.42 -14.14
C PHE A 91 4.68 -10.32 -13.06
N CYS A 92 5.73 -11.14 -13.17
CA CYS A 92 6.85 -11.23 -12.22
C CYS A 92 8.18 -10.92 -12.93
N PRO A 93 8.45 -9.64 -13.24
CA PRO A 93 9.67 -9.24 -13.95
C PRO A 93 10.89 -9.21 -13.02
N SER A 94 12.08 -9.34 -13.61
CA SER A 94 13.33 -9.03 -12.92
C SER A 94 13.55 -7.50 -12.81
N PRO A 95 14.40 -7.03 -11.89
CA PRO A 95 14.81 -5.62 -11.87
C PRO A 95 15.44 -5.14 -13.19
N ALA A 96 16.20 -5.99 -13.87
CA ALA A 96 16.81 -5.68 -15.16
C ALA A 96 15.76 -5.52 -16.27
N GLU A 97 14.66 -6.29 -16.24
CA GLU A 97 13.54 -6.14 -17.17
C GLU A 97 12.80 -4.81 -16.94
N MET A 98 12.63 -4.42 -15.68
CA MET A 98 11.94 -3.17 -15.33
C MET A 98 12.80 -1.92 -15.51
N TYR A 99 14.11 -2.00 -15.30
CA TYR A 99 15.00 -0.85 -15.28
C TYR A 99 16.27 -1.09 -16.08
N HIS A 100 16.38 -0.43 -17.25
CA HIS A 100 17.57 -0.40 -18.10
C HIS A 100 18.19 0.99 -18.00
N ASP A 101 19.19 1.19 -17.14
CA ASP A 101 19.84 2.47 -16.89
C ASP A 101 18.83 3.65 -16.81
N PRO A 102 17.97 3.70 -15.78
CA PRO A 102 16.79 4.58 -15.77
C PRO A 102 17.17 6.04 -15.53
N HIS A 103 16.72 6.92 -16.43
CA HIS A 103 16.85 8.38 -16.32
C HIS A 103 15.52 9.10 -16.15
N ALA A 104 14.39 8.42 -16.37
CA ALA A 104 13.04 8.98 -16.23
C ALA A 104 12.36 8.46 -14.96
N PHE A 105 11.84 9.37 -14.15
CA PHE A 105 11.16 9.08 -12.91
C PHE A 105 9.88 9.90 -12.79
N VAL A 106 8.93 9.42 -12.00
CA VAL A 106 7.71 10.14 -11.61
C VAL A 106 7.79 10.46 -10.13
N SER A 107 7.55 11.72 -9.77
CA SER A 107 7.46 12.19 -8.39
C SER A 107 6.19 13.01 -8.18
N ILE A 108 5.72 13.05 -6.95
CA ILE A 108 4.61 13.88 -6.50
C ILE A 108 5.13 14.76 -5.38
N ASP A 109 4.97 16.06 -5.53
CA ASP A 109 5.35 17.03 -4.52
C ASP A 109 4.20 17.20 -3.49
N THR A 110 4.50 17.76 -2.34
CA THR A 110 3.56 18.10 -1.26
C THR A 110 2.96 16.89 -0.54
N LEU A 111 2.24 15.98 -1.25
CA LEU A 111 1.63 14.79 -0.64
C LEU A 111 2.69 13.80 -0.13
N SER A 112 3.89 13.84 -0.68
CA SER A 112 5.03 13.00 -0.28
C SER A 112 5.90 13.62 0.82
N ASP A 113 5.61 14.84 1.30
CA ASP A 113 6.50 15.57 2.22
C ASP A 113 6.18 15.30 3.70
N THR A 114 5.09 14.60 3.96
CA THR A 114 4.59 14.26 5.30
C THR A 114 4.60 12.76 5.55
N LEU A 115 4.26 12.33 6.76
CA LEU A 115 4.06 10.92 7.13
C LEU A 115 5.24 10.02 6.68
N CYS A 116 4.94 8.93 5.94
CA CYS A 116 5.95 8.01 5.39
C CYS A 116 6.93 8.70 4.45
N GLY A 117 6.51 9.70 3.68
CA GLY A 117 7.39 10.38 2.74
C GLY A 117 8.46 11.21 3.43
N LYS A 118 8.16 11.80 4.61
CA LYS A 118 9.14 12.52 5.42
C LYS A 118 10.24 11.60 5.94
N THR A 119 9.90 10.39 6.38
CA THR A 119 10.87 9.43 6.94
C THR A 119 11.53 8.57 5.87
N ARG A 120 10.94 8.49 4.68
CA ARG A 120 11.40 7.70 3.53
C ARG A 120 11.45 8.55 2.23
N PRO A 121 12.39 9.49 2.09
CA PRO A 121 12.34 10.54 1.05
C PRO A 121 12.32 10.02 -0.40
N ILE A 122 12.89 8.84 -0.68
CA ILE A 122 12.92 8.26 -2.03
C ILE A 122 11.73 7.34 -2.33
N HIS A 123 10.99 6.94 -1.28
CA HIS A 123 9.97 5.90 -1.36
C HIS A 123 8.90 6.19 -2.42
N PHE A 124 8.25 7.34 -2.33
CA PHE A 124 7.14 7.65 -3.22
C PHE A 124 7.58 7.95 -4.66
N LYS A 125 8.79 8.47 -4.87
CA LYS A 125 9.37 8.55 -6.21
C LYS A 125 9.52 7.15 -6.84
N GLY A 126 9.99 6.17 -6.07
CA GLY A 126 10.05 4.77 -6.49
C GLY A 126 8.66 4.18 -6.78
N VAL A 127 7.70 4.40 -5.88
CA VAL A 127 6.31 3.92 -6.03
C VAL A 127 5.64 4.53 -7.27
N CYS A 128 5.65 5.86 -7.42
CA CYS A 128 5.04 6.54 -8.57
C CYS A 128 5.67 6.06 -9.89
N THR A 129 6.98 5.87 -9.91
CA THR A 129 7.69 5.39 -11.10
C THR A 129 7.27 3.97 -11.47
N VAL A 130 7.31 3.02 -10.53
CA VAL A 130 6.94 1.63 -10.82
C VAL A 130 5.48 1.49 -11.19
N VAL A 131 4.58 2.18 -10.49
CA VAL A 131 3.14 2.13 -10.77
C VAL A 131 2.84 2.73 -12.14
N SER A 132 3.46 3.85 -12.53
CA SER A 132 3.35 4.43 -13.88
C SER A 132 3.83 3.45 -14.96
N LYS A 133 4.94 2.72 -14.70
CA LYS A 133 5.42 1.68 -15.62
C LYS A 133 4.41 0.54 -15.75
N LEU A 134 3.87 0.05 -14.64
CA LEU A 134 2.84 -1.00 -14.64
C LEU A 134 1.58 -0.55 -15.38
N PHE A 135 1.14 0.70 -15.19
CA PHE A 135 0.01 1.27 -15.93
C PHE A 135 0.27 1.30 -17.44
N ASN A 136 1.47 1.68 -17.87
CA ASN A 136 1.87 1.68 -19.28
C ASN A 136 2.07 0.28 -19.87
N ILE A 137 2.39 -0.72 -19.07
CA ILE A 137 2.56 -2.11 -19.50
C ILE A 137 1.20 -2.80 -19.64
N VAL A 138 0.38 -2.74 -18.59
CA VAL A 138 -0.89 -3.46 -18.48
C VAL A 138 -2.07 -2.65 -19.06
N LYS A 139 -2.01 -1.32 -19.02
CA LYS A 139 -3.09 -0.42 -19.44
C LYS A 139 -4.44 -0.86 -18.87
N PRO A 140 -4.57 -1.00 -17.54
CA PRO A 140 -5.77 -1.54 -16.93
C PRO A 140 -6.93 -0.53 -17.00
N ASN A 141 -8.18 -1.02 -16.90
CA ASN A 141 -9.35 -0.18 -16.68
C ASN A 141 -9.43 0.26 -15.21
N ARG A 142 -9.06 -0.64 -14.29
CA ARG A 142 -9.04 -0.40 -12.84
C ARG A 142 -7.75 -0.91 -12.23
N ALA A 143 -7.26 -0.20 -11.21
CA ALA A 143 -6.12 -0.67 -10.40
C ALA A 143 -6.47 -0.61 -8.91
N TYR A 144 -6.12 -1.65 -8.15
CA TYR A 144 -6.57 -1.90 -6.78
C TYR A 144 -5.44 -1.72 -5.80
N PHE A 145 -5.67 -0.91 -4.76
CA PHE A 145 -4.68 -0.59 -3.72
C PHE A 145 -5.32 -0.67 -2.34
N GLY A 146 -4.57 -1.15 -1.35
CA GLY A 146 -5.06 -1.23 0.02
C GLY A 146 -5.07 0.13 0.72
N GLN A 147 -6.14 0.43 1.45
CA GLN A 147 -6.22 1.61 2.33
C GLN A 147 -5.25 1.56 3.52
N LYS A 148 -4.63 0.41 3.78
CA LYS A 148 -3.54 0.30 4.75
C LYS A 148 -2.40 1.27 4.42
N ASP A 149 -2.04 1.39 3.15
CA ASP A 149 -1.02 2.30 2.65
C ASP A 149 -1.69 3.59 2.15
N ALA A 150 -2.43 4.26 3.06
CA ALA A 150 -3.35 5.36 2.74
C ALA A 150 -2.68 6.54 2.03
N GLN A 151 -1.47 6.95 2.47
CA GLN A 151 -0.71 8.01 1.79
C GLN A 151 -0.32 7.58 0.37
N GLN A 152 0.09 6.33 0.16
CA GLN A 152 0.36 5.79 -1.17
C GLN A 152 -0.88 5.84 -2.07
N LEU A 153 -2.04 5.46 -1.54
CA LEU A 153 -3.30 5.49 -2.27
C LEU A 153 -3.66 6.93 -2.71
N ALA A 154 -3.51 7.92 -1.81
CA ALA A 154 -3.75 9.33 -2.11
C ALA A 154 -2.78 9.85 -3.19
N ILE A 155 -1.49 9.54 -3.07
CA ILE A 155 -0.46 9.90 -4.03
C ILE A 155 -0.74 9.29 -5.41
N ILE A 156 -1.13 8.01 -5.48
CA ILE A 156 -1.45 7.35 -6.76
C ILE A 156 -2.70 7.96 -7.39
N ARG A 157 -3.74 8.26 -6.61
CA ARG A 157 -4.93 8.96 -7.11
C ARG A 157 -4.58 10.33 -7.70
N LYS A 158 -3.74 11.09 -7.00
CA LYS A 158 -3.26 12.39 -7.47
C LYS A 158 -2.43 12.25 -8.75
N MET A 159 -1.52 11.29 -8.81
CA MET A 159 -0.72 10.99 -9.99
C MET A 159 -1.59 10.65 -11.21
N VAL A 160 -2.61 9.81 -11.01
CA VAL A 160 -3.55 9.44 -12.08
C VAL A 160 -4.30 10.66 -12.61
N LEU A 161 -4.77 11.52 -11.70
CA LEU A 161 -5.48 12.75 -12.06
C LEU A 161 -4.56 13.72 -12.82
N ASP A 162 -3.38 14.02 -12.29
CA ASP A 162 -2.48 15.05 -12.84
C ASP A 162 -1.84 14.64 -14.16
N LEU A 163 -1.56 13.33 -14.33
CA LEU A 163 -0.98 12.80 -15.55
C LEU A 163 -2.04 12.29 -16.55
N ASN A 164 -3.31 12.47 -16.25
CA ASN A 164 -4.44 12.06 -17.10
C ASN A 164 -4.39 10.58 -17.50
N PHE A 165 -4.03 9.70 -16.57
CA PHE A 165 -4.17 8.27 -16.83
C PHE A 165 -5.65 7.90 -16.92
N ASP A 166 -6.04 7.20 -17.97
CA ASP A 166 -7.40 6.67 -18.13
C ASP A 166 -7.58 5.36 -17.35
N ILE A 167 -7.52 5.49 -16.01
CA ILE A 167 -7.54 4.35 -15.07
C ILE A 167 -8.33 4.76 -13.82
N GLN A 168 -9.29 3.93 -13.41
CA GLN A 168 -9.97 4.09 -12.13
C GLN A 168 -9.13 3.47 -10.99
N ILE A 169 -8.83 4.25 -9.95
CA ILE A 169 -8.13 3.76 -8.74
C ILE A 169 -9.14 3.36 -7.69
N VAL A 170 -9.13 2.08 -7.34
CA VAL A 170 -10.01 1.47 -6.33
C VAL A 170 -9.24 1.27 -5.04
N GLY A 171 -9.68 1.93 -3.96
CA GLY A 171 -9.18 1.71 -2.60
C GLY A 171 -9.93 0.56 -1.95
N CYS A 172 -9.22 -0.42 -1.40
CA CYS A 172 -9.81 -1.57 -0.72
C CYS A 172 -9.57 -1.49 0.79
N PRO A 173 -10.55 -1.90 1.62
CA PRO A 173 -10.46 -1.80 3.07
C PRO A 173 -9.26 -2.52 3.67
N ILE A 174 -8.85 -2.07 4.87
CA ILE A 174 -7.78 -2.72 5.65
C ILE A 174 -8.28 -4.09 6.12
N VAL A 175 -7.50 -5.13 5.84
CA VAL A 175 -7.72 -6.48 6.40
C VAL A 175 -6.89 -6.62 7.68
N ARG A 176 -7.54 -7.11 8.74
CA ARG A 176 -6.93 -7.31 10.06
C ARG A 176 -6.94 -8.78 10.44
N GLU A 177 -6.04 -9.16 11.32
CA GLU A 177 -6.08 -10.43 12.02
C GLU A 177 -7.20 -10.42 13.08
N GLU A 178 -7.57 -11.58 13.61
CA GLU A 178 -8.66 -11.70 14.61
C GLU A 178 -8.46 -10.81 15.85
N ASP A 179 -7.21 -10.58 16.25
CA ASP A 179 -6.84 -9.72 17.37
C ASP A 179 -6.70 -8.22 17.00
N GLY A 180 -7.00 -7.88 15.76
CA GLY A 180 -7.04 -6.51 15.24
C GLY A 180 -5.75 -6.01 14.61
N LEU A 181 -4.63 -6.74 14.66
CA LEU A 181 -3.40 -6.32 13.99
C LEU A 181 -3.62 -6.28 12.48
N THR A 182 -3.20 -5.18 11.84
CA THR A 182 -3.26 -5.03 10.38
C THR A 182 -2.38 -6.08 9.68
N LYS A 183 -2.93 -6.79 8.69
CA LYS A 183 -2.17 -7.76 7.87
C LYS A 183 -1.04 -7.07 7.12
N SER A 184 0.17 -7.62 7.26
CA SER A 184 1.37 -7.12 6.61
C SER A 184 2.38 -8.24 6.42
N SER A 185 3.09 -8.23 5.28
CA SER A 185 4.22 -9.15 5.04
C SER A 185 5.32 -8.98 6.11
N ARG A 186 5.47 -7.77 6.67
CA ARG A 186 6.41 -7.47 7.75
C ARG A 186 6.04 -8.07 9.10
N ASN A 187 4.81 -8.54 9.29
CA ASN A 187 4.44 -9.24 10.53
C ASN A 187 5.25 -10.52 10.74
N THR A 188 5.78 -11.11 9.66
CA THR A 188 6.63 -12.31 9.72
C THR A 188 8.02 -12.06 10.33
N TYR A 189 8.43 -10.80 10.46
CA TYR A 189 9.70 -10.44 11.12
C TYR A 189 9.60 -10.44 12.64
N LEU A 190 8.37 -10.36 13.19
CA LEU A 190 8.13 -10.21 14.63
C LEU A 190 8.38 -11.52 15.37
N SER A 191 9.13 -11.45 16.44
CA SER A 191 9.17 -12.52 17.45
C SER A 191 7.80 -12.66 18.13
N CYS A 192 7.60 -13.74 18.90
CA CYS A 192 6.34 -13.94 19.63
C CYS A 192 6.04 -12.80 20.63
N GLU A 193 7.05 -12.18 21.23
CA GLU A 193 6.91 -11.04 22.13
C GLU A 193 6.57 -9.77 21.34
N GLU A 194 7.31 -9.49 20.29
CA GLU A 194 7.07 -8.35 19.40
C GLU A 194 5.68 -8.43 18.75
N ARG A 195 5.22 -9.65 18.35
CA ARG A 195 3.88 -9.84 17.79
C ARG A 195 2.76 -9.44 18.77
N LYS A 196 2.95 -9.70 20.08
CA LYS A 196 2.02 -9.27 21.13
C LYS A 196 2.09 -7.76 21.35
N ALA A 197 3.31 -7.21 21.40
CA ALA A 197 3.55 -5.79 21.55
C ALA A 197 2.92 -4.98 20.40
N ALA A 198 2.96 -5.50 19.16
CA ALA A 198 2.37 -4.87 17.97
C ALA A 198 0.86 -4.58 18.08
N LEU A 199 0.16 -5.23 19.01
CA LEU A 199 -1.25 -4.95 19.27
C LEU A 199 -1.51 -3.55 19.85
N CYS A 200 -0.47 -2.86 20.34
CA CYS A 200 -0.61 -1.46 20.75
C CYS A 200 -1.10 -0.56 19.60
N LEU A 201 -0.74 -0.86 18.33
CA LEU A 201 -1.19 -0.11 17.17
C LEU A 201 -2.73 -0.23 17.00
N SER A 202 -3.25 -1.44 16.99
CA SER A 202 -4.71 -1.65 16.84
C SER A 202 -5.50 -1.07 18.01
N LYS A 203 -4.96 -1.13 19.24
CA LYS A 203 -5.56 -0.49 20.42
C LYS A 203 -5.59 1.03 20.28
N ALA A 204 -4.49 1.62 19.80
CA ALA A 204 -4.41 3.06 19.55
C ALA A 204 -5.40 3.51 18.46
N VAL A 205 -5.50 2.76 17.33
CA VAL A 205 -6.50 3.02 16.28
C VAL A 205 -7.91 3.00 16.87
N LYS A 206 -8.27 1.96 17.62
CA LYS A 206 -9.59 1.84 18.26
C LYS A 206 -9.87 3.04 19.19
N LYS A 207 -8.89 3.44 19.99
CA LYS A 207 -9.02 4.61 20.85
C LYS A 207 -9.23 5.90 20.07
N GLY A 208 -8.48 6.11 18.99
CA GLY A 208 -8.67 7.27 18.11
C GLY A 208 -10.06 7.29 17.46
N GLN A 209 -10.54 6.14 16.99
CA GLN A 209 -11.90 6.01 16.42
C GLN A 209 -13.02 6.27 17.44
N GLU A 210 -12.81 5.97 18.74
CA GLU A 210 -13.76 6.28 19.81
C GLU A 210 -13.83 7.77 20.15
N LEU A 211 -12.75 8.51 19.96
CA LEU A 211 -12.62 9.91 20.32
C LEU A 211 -12.97 10.87 19.19
N ILE A 212 -12.70 10.47 17.95
CA ILE A 212 -12.82 11.37 16.80
C ILE A 212 -14.27 11.82 16.55
N ARG A 213 -14.46 13.10 16.30
CA ARG A 213 -15.73 13.72 15.93
C ARG A 213 -15.47 15.06 15.26
N ASN A 214 -16.43 15.59 14.54
CA ASN A 214 -16.33 16.91 13.92
C ASN A 214 -16.03 17.99 14.98
N GLY A 215 -15.11 18.89 14.66
CA GLY A 215 -14.68 19.99 15.50
C GLY A 215 -13.69 19.65 16.63
N ILE A 216 -13.35 18.35 16.86
CA ILE A 216 -12.38 17.97 17.89
C ILE A 216 -10.98 18.47 17.53
N ALA A 217 -10.20 18.89 18.52
CA ALA A 217 -8.78 19.18 18.32
C ALA A 217 -7.98 17.88 18.05
N ALA A 218 -7.02 17.96 17.13
CA ALA A 218 -6.19 16.82 16.80
C ALA A 218 -5.44 16.25 18.01
N SER A 219 -4.97 17.12 18.93
CA SER A 219 -4.29 16.69 20.16
C SER A 219 -5.16 15.79 21.06
N GLU A 220 -6.46 16.08 21.16
CA GLU A 220 -7.40 15.30 21.98
C GLU A 220 -7.57 13.84 21.45
N VAL A 221 -7.27 13.60 20.17
CA VAL A 221 -7.28 12.26 19.56
C VAL A 221 -5.90 11.63 19.61
N LEU A 222 -4.86 12.40 19.24
CA LEU A 222 -3.52 11.86 19.04
C LEU A 222 -2.78 11.57 20.37
N GLU A 223 -2.94 12.42 21.40
CA GLU A 223 -2.29 12.22 22.69
C GLU A 223 -2.66 10.89 23.35
N PRO A 224 -3.97 10.52 23.50
CA PRO A 224 -4.34 9.21 24.04
C PRO A 224 -3.85 8.03 23.18
N MET A 225 -3.76 8.20 21.83
CA MET A 225 -3.16 7.17 20.97
C MET A 225 -1.68 6.99 21.26
N CYS A 226 -0.95 8.09 21.39
CA CYS A 226 0.47 8.09 21.73
C CYS A 226 0.73 7.47 23.12
N GLU A 227 -0.11 7.75 24.14
CA GLU A 227 -0.02 7.17 25.47
C GLU A 227 -0.13 5.63 25.42
N ILE A 228 -1.08 5.10 24.66
CA ILE A 228 -1.24 3.65 24.48
C ILE A 228 0.02 3.02 23.86
N ILE A 229 0.60 3.66 22.84
CA ILE A 229 1.79 3.13 22.16
C ILE A 229 3.01 3.25 23.08
N ASN A 230 3.20 4.38 23.75
CA ASN A 230 4.33 4.61 24.67
C ASN A 230 4.26 3.74 25.94
N GLY A 231 3.08 3.20 26.28
CA GLY A 231 2.92 2.20 27.33
C GLY A 231 3.47 0.82 26.99
N GLU A 232 3.83 0.57 25.72
CA GLU A 232 4.43 -0.69 25.26
C GLU A 232 5.96 -0.54 25.16
N PRO A 233 6.75 -1.25 26.02
CA PRO A 233 8.20 -1.06 26.08
C PRO A 233 8.96 -1.37 24.78
N LEU A 234 8.42 -2.24 23.92
CA LEU A 234 9.01 -2.61 22.63
C LEU A 234 8.61 -1.66 21.49
N ALA A 235 7.72 -0.71 21.75
CA ALA A 235 7.24 0.22 20.74
C ALA A 235 8.04 1.53 20.75
N HIS A 236 8.35 2.04 19.57
CA HIS A 236 8.91 3.37 19.34
C HIS A 236 8.16 4.07 18.22
N ILE A 237 7.54 5.21 18.53
CA ILE A 237 6.77 6.01 17.57
C ILE A 237 7.72 6.66 16.55
N ASP A 238 7.51 6.40 15.26
CA ASP A 238 8.08 7.19 14.19
C ASP A 238 7.22 8.44 13.94
N TYR A 239 5.90 8.24 13.77
CA TYR A 239 4.91 9.31 13.81
C TYR A 239 3.52 8.78 14.21
N VAL A 240 2.72 9.64 14.82
CA VAL A 240 1.25 9.56 14.93
C VAL A 240 0.73 10.94 14.53
N SER A 241 -0.08 11.02 13.48
CA SER A 241 -0.48 12.30 12.90
C SER A 241 -1.91 12.25 12.36
N MET A 242 -2.58 13.39 12.43
CA MET A 242 -3.85 13.65 11.76
C MET A 242 -3.59 14.61 10.60
N VAL A 243 -4.01 14.21 9.42
CA VAL A 243 -3.83 15.00 8.19
C VAL A 243 -5.16 15.15 7.45
N ASP A 244 -5.29 16.21 6.69
CA ASP A 244 -6.37 16.36 5.71
C ASP A 244 -6.29 15.23 4.68
N ALA A 245 -7.42 14.57 4.38
CA ALA A 245 -7.46 13.35 3.57
C ALA A 245 -7.07 13.57 2.10
N LEU A 246 -7.14 14.79 1.59
CA LEU A 246 -6.80 15.13 0.20
C LEU A 246 -5.38 15.66 0.05
N SER A 247 -5.00 16.62 0.90
CA SER A 247 -3.70 17.28 0.82
C SER A 247 -2.58 16.54 1.55
N MET A 248 -2.90 15.59 2.43
CA MET A 248 -1.96 14.91 3.34
C MET A 248 -1.18 15.88 4.24
N GLN A 249 -1.66 17.11 4.42
CA GLN A 249 -1.04 18.09 5.31
C GLN A 249 -1.61 17.98 6.72
N PRO A 250 -0.80 18.18 7.77
CA PRO A 250 -1.26 18.16 9.15
C PRO A 250 -2.40 19.17 9.40
N VAL A 251 -3.34 18.78 10.25
CA VAL A 251 -4.46 19.63 10.68
C VAL A 251 -4.52 19.68 12.20
N ASP A 252 -4.95 20.83 12.73
CA ASP A 252 -5.06 21.07 14.18
C ASP A 252 -6.43 20.62 14.73
N SER A 253 -7.42 20.45 13.86
CA SER A 253 -8.79 20.06 14.24
C SER A 253 -9.53 19.40 13.06
N VAL A 254 -10.59 18.65 13.36
CA VAL A 254 -11.41 17.93 12.39
C VAL A 254 -12.50 18.87 11.86
N ASN A 255 -12.25 19.50 10.71
CA ASN A 255 -13.21 20.38 10.03
C ASN A 255 -13.52 19.94 8.58
N ALA A 256 -12.86 18.89 8.13
CA ALA A 256 -13.02 18.22 6.83
C ALA A 256 -12.65 16.75 7.00
N ASP A 257 -12.73 15.97 5.94
CA ASP A 257 -12.30 14.57 5.94
C ASP A 257 -10.82 14.45 6.32
N VAL A 258 -10.52 13.61 7.30
CA VAL A 258 -9.17 13.43 7.82
C VAL A 258 -8.72 11.98 7.76
N LEU A 259 -7.42 11.81 7.65
CA LEU A 259 -6.71 10.56 7.86
C LEU A 259 -5.90 10.65 9.16
N VAL A 260 -6.14 9.74 10.08
CA VAL A 260 -5.28 9.53 11.25
C VAL A 260 -4.36 8.37 10.96
N ALA A 261 -3.07 8.61 10.84
CA ALA A 261 -2.08 7.63 10.43
C ALA A 261 -0.91 7.55 11.41
N MET A 262 -0.38 6.36 11.57
CA MET A 262 0.77 6.11 12.42
C MET A 262 1.80 5.20 11.76
N ALA A 263 3.04 5.36 12.15
CA ALA A 263 4.11 4.41 11.94
C ALA A 263 4.84 4.20 13.28
N VAL A 264 5.04 2.95 13.64
CA VAL A 264 5.62 2.54 14.93
C VAL A 264 6.61 1.42 14.68
N TYR A 265 7.79 1.55 15.23
CA TYR A 265 8.75 0.45 15.30
C TYR A 265 8.39 -0.44 16.47
N ILE A 266 8.27 -1.74 16.22
CA ILE A 266 8.22 -2.78 17.26
C ILE A 266 9.55 -3.53 17.18
N GLY A 267 10.41 -3.32 18.17
CA GLY A 267 11.80 -3.69 18.03
C GLY A 267 12.44 -3.00 16.81
N LYS A 268 12.82 -3.77 15.79
CA LYS A 268 13.39 -3.26 14.52
C LYS A 268 12.36 -3.16 13.39
N THR A 269 11.19 -3.73 13.58
CA THR A 269 10.17 -3.84 12.51
C THR A 269 9.25 -2.62 12.50
N ARG A 270 9.27 -1.87 11.40
CA ARG A 270 8.39 -0.73 11.20
C ARG A 270 7.02 -1.17 10.70
N LEU A 271 6.00 -0.95 11.50
CA LEU A 271 4.60 -1.22 11.19
C LEU A 271 3.83 0.08 10.99
N ILE A 272 2.79 0.02 10.16
CA ILE A 272 1.89 1.16 9.94
C ILE A 272 0.44 0.74 10.17
N ASP A 273 -0.36 1.69 10.61
CA ASP A 273 -1.81 1.55 10.70
C ASP A 273 -2.49 2.92 10.54
N ASN A 274 -3.77 2.92 10.23
CA ASN A 274 -4.52 4.17 10.06
C ASN A 274 -6.03 3.95 10.15
N PHE A 275 -6.77 5.05 10.20
CA PHE A 275 -8.20 5.12 9.94
C PHE A 275 -8.57 6.49 9.36
N SER A 276 -9.64 6.55 8.60
CA SER A 276 -10.21 7.79 8.07
C SER A 276 -11.48 8.18 8.84
N TYR A 277 -11.78 9.47 8.87
CA TYR A 277 -13.03 10.01 9.37
C TYR A 277 -13.56 11.02 8.35
N GLU A 278 -14.82 10.84 7.96
CA GLU A 278 -15.53 11.69 7.02
C GLU A 278 -16.49 12.59 7.82
N VAL A 279 -16.51 13.91 7.50
CA VAL A 279 -17.30 14.95 8.20
C VAL A 279 -18.70 15.07 7.59
#